data_fd7464f9ccfc53f8df31a9c67de56abe
#
_entry.id   fd7464f9ccfc53f8df31a9c67de56abe
#
_cell.length_a   1.000
_cell.length_b   1.000
_cell.length_c   1.000
_cell.angle_alpha   90.00
_cell.angle_beta   90.00
_cell.angle_gamma   90.00
#
_symmetry.space_group_name_H-M   'P 1'
#
loop_
_entity.id
_entity.type
_entity.pdbx_description
1 polymer ?
#
loop_
_entity_poly.entity_id
_entity_poly.type
_entity_poly.pdbx_seq_one_letter_code
_entity_poly.pdbx_strand_id
1 'polypeptide(L)'
;QESFTGTPDWYEMYGERHTADGNEGRLVSIHTFNEPWTSWEMHPHGAELVVCTSGTITLHQEVNGEILPVTLTAGDAVVNPPGVWHTADATGPVTALFITAGLGTEVRPR
;
A
#
# COMPACT_ATOMS: atom_id res chain seq x y z
N GLN A 1 -3.79 12.25 12.62
CA GLN A 1 -3.33 11.10 11.85
C GLN A 1 -3.44 9.83 12.68
N GLU A 2 -3.98 8.77 12.10
CA GLU A 2 -4.21 7.50 12.77
C GLU A 2 -3.27 6.44 12.24
N SER A 3 -2.92 5.48 13.11
CA SER A 3 -2.11 4.31 12.75
C SER A 3 -2.93 3.04 12.92
N PHE A 4 -2.87 2.17 11.92
CA PHE A 4 -3.59 0.90 11.92
C PHE A 4 -2.68 -0.22 11.44
N THR A 5 -2.93 -1.43 11.97
CA THR A 5 -2.52 -2.66 11.32
C THR A 5 -3.80 -3.29 10.82
N GLY A 6 -3.92 -3.51 9.53
CA GLY A 6 -5.21 -3.86 9.01
C GLY A 6 -5.21 -4.88 7.89
N THR A 7 -6.42 -5.33 7.63
CA THR A 7 -6.79 -6.12 6.46
C THR A 7 -7.39 -5.17 5.43
N PRO A 8 -7.61 -5.58 4.17
CA PRO A 8 -8.21 -4.71 3.16
C PRO A 8 -9.53 -4.05 3.56
N ASP A 9 -10.30 -4.67 4.46
CA ASP A 9 -11.62 -4.16 4.86
C ASP A 9 -11.57 -2.83 5.61
N TRP A 10 -10.52 -2.54 6.33
CA TRP A 10 -10.49 -1.32 7.12
C TRP A 10 -10.26 -0.06 6.29
N TYR A 11 -9.84 -0.17 5.02
CA TYR A 11 -9.79 0.98 4.12
C TYR A 11 -11.17 1.58 3.91
N GLU A 12 -12.20 0.75 3.80
CA GLU A 12 -13.58 1.22 3.71
C GLU A 12 -13.99 1.92 5.00
N MET A 13 -13.68 1.33 6.14
CA MET A 13 -13.95 1.95 7.45
C MET A 13 -13.21 3.27 7.62
N TYR A 14 -11.94 3.32 7.19
CA TYR A 14 -11.16 4.54 7.22
C TYR A 14 -11.82 5.62 6.35
N GLY A 15 -12.25 5.29 5.16
CA GLY A 15 -12.94 6.23 4.26
C GLY A 15 -14.21 6.79 4.87
N GLU A 16 -15.03 5.96 5.51
CA GLU A 16 -16.25 6.38 6.19
C GLU A 16 -15.96 7.33 7.35
N ARG A 17 -14.92 7.04 8.14
CA ARG A 17 -14.57 7.85 9.31
C ARG A 17 -13.93 9.19 8.96
N HIS A 18 -13.22 9.25 7.84
CA HIS A 18 -12.36 10.38 7.48
C HIS A 18 -12.80 11.11 6.21
N THR A 19 -14.01 10.88 5.75
CA THR A 19 -14.54 11.58 4.58
C THR A 19 -14.45 13.10 4.74
N ALA A 20 -14.66 13.61 5.95
CA ALA A 20 -14.57 15.03 6.26
C ALA A 20 -13.14 15.60 6.16
N ASP A 21 -12.11 14.74 6.22
CA ASP A 21 -10.72 15.16 6.10
C ASP A 21 -10.32 15.45 4.65
N GLY A 22 -11.15 15.03 3.68
CA GLY A 22 -10.86 15.19 2.27
C GLY A 22 -9.61 14.41 1.84
N ASN A 23 -8.89 14.95 0.84
CA ASN A 23 -7.72 14.29 0.29
C ASN A 23 -6.42 14.64 1.00
N GLU A 24 -6.47 15.48 2.03
CA GLU A 24 -5.26 15.91 2.75
C GLU A 24 -4.85 14.93 3.84
N GLY A 25 -5.79 14.13 4.33
CA GLY A 25 -5.50 13.12 5.33
C GLY A 25 -4.61 12.00 4.80
N ARG A 26 -3.72 11.50 5.64
CA ARG A 26 -2.86 10.36 5.32
C ARG A 26 -2.97 9.31 6.39
N LEU A 27 -2.99 8.05 5.93
CA LEU A 27 -2.93 6.89 6.80
C LEU A 27 -1.49 6.43 6.89
N VAL A 28 -1.00 6.28 8.11
CA VAL A 28 0.32 5.71 8.36
C VAL A 28 0.12 4.36 9.02
N SER A 29 0.68 3.32 8.43
CA SER A 29 0.57 1.96 8.96
C SER A 29 1.88 1.21 8.80
N ILE A 30 2.09 0.22 9.68
CA ILE A 30 3.22 -0.70 9.59
C ILE A 30 2.64 -2.10 9.52
N HIS A 31 3.08 -2.85 8.51
CA HIS A 31 2.64 -4.23 8.30
C HIS A 31 3.83 -5.17 8.31
N THR A 32 3.66 -6.32 8.96
CA THR A 32 4.60 -7.43 8.89
C THR A 32 3.90 -8.59 8.20
N PHE A 33 4.53 -9.14 7.16
CA PHE A 33 3.96 -10.27 6.41
C PHE A 33 5.08 -11.13 5.85
N ASN A 34 4.77 -12.37 5.49
CA ASN A 34 5.76 -13.31 4.97
C ASN A 34 5.27 -14.08 3.74
N GLU A 35 4.13 -13.67 3.18
CA GLU A 35 3.52 -14.30 2.02
C GLU A 35 3.12 -13.23 0.99
N PRO A 36 2.97 -13.62 -0.28
CA PRO A 36 2.41 -12.70 -1.28
C PRO A 36 1.04 -12.18 -0.87
N TRP A 37 0.76 -10.94 -1.23
CA TRP A 37 -0.57 -10.39 -1.06
C TRP A 37 -1.56 -11.14 -1.95
N THR A 38 -2.81 -11.21 -1.52
CA THR A 38 -3.87 -11.87 -2.27
C THR A 38 -4.65 -10.93 -3.17
N SER A 39 -4.34 -9.65 -3.12
CA SER A 39 -5.06 -8.62 -3.88
C SER A 39 -4.13 -7.54 -4.40
N TRP A 40 -4.62 -6.84 -5.43
CA TRP A 40 -4.09 -5.56 -5.87
C TRP A 40 -4.84 -4.44 -5.16
N GLU A 41 -4.15 -3.32 -4.93
CA GLU A 41 -4.74 -2.11 -4.36
C GLU A 41 -4.43 -0.91 -5.25
N MET A 42 -5.32 0.09 -5.18
CA MET A 42 -5.14 1.34 -5.91
C MET A 42 -5.69 2.48 -5.06
N HIS A 43 -4.95 3.57 -4.99
CA HIS A 43 -5.32 4.75 -4.21
C HIS A 43 -5.55 5.91 -5.17
N PRO A 44 -6.83 6.29 -5.43
CA PRO A 44 -7.12 7.27 -6.49
C PRO A 44 -6.82 8.72 -6.09
N HIS A 45 -6.77 9.03 -4.79
CA HIS A 45 -6.70 10.41 -4.33
C HIS A 45 -5.31 10.86 -3.88
N GLY A 46 -4.30 10.06 -4.04
CA GLY A 46 -2.93 10.44 -3.71
C GLY A 46 -1.96 9.30 -3.84
N ALA A 47 -0.68 9.64 -3.81
CA ALA A 47 0.39 8.66 -3.85
C ALA A 47 0.51 7.91 -2.51
N GLU A 48 1.05 6.71 -2.58
CA GLU A 48 1.43 5.93 -1.40
C GLU A 48 2.94 5.80 -1.35
N LEU A 49 3.53 6.14 -0.21
CA LEU A 49 4.93 5.86 0.06
C LEU A 49 5.04 4.53 0.78
N VAL A 50 5.89 3.64 0.29
CA VAL A 50 6.21 2.37 0.93
C VAL A 50 7.68 2.34 1.29
N VAL A 51 8.00 2.11 2.56
CA VAL A 51 9.37 2.02 3.07
C VAL A 51 9.58 0.63 3.63
N CYS A 52 10.52 -0.12 3.06
CA CYS A 52 10.91 -1.42 3.63
C CYS A 52 11.81 -1.17 4.84
N THR A 53 11.43 -1.69 6.01
CA THR A 53 12.22 -1.53 7.23
C THR A 53 12.98 -2.79 7.61
N SER A 54 12.50 -3.97 7.18
CA SER A 54 13.23 -5.22 7.34
C SER A 54 12.78 -6.24 6.31
N GLY A 55 13.68 -7.14 5.93
CA GLY A 55 13.40 -8.16 4.92
C GLY A 55 13.49 -7.64 3.51
N THR A 56 12.87 -8.36 2.58
CA THR A 56 12.86 -8.03 1.15
C THR A 56 11.43 -8.13 0.64
N ILE A 57 10.96 -7.06 0.01
CA ILE A 57 9.63 -7.01 -0.61
C ILE A 57 9.80 -6.72 -2.10
N THR A 58 9.02 -7.39 -2.94
CA THR A 58 8.91 -7.05 -4.36
C THR A 58 7.52 -6.48 -4.60
N LEU A 59 7.49 -5.20 -4.96
CA LEU A 59 6.26 -4.51 -5.34
C LEU A 59 6.09 -4.61 -6.84
N HIS A 60 4.86 -4.82 -7.27
CA HIS A 60 4.49 -4.83 -8.68
C HIS A 60 3.57 -3.65 -8.93
N GLN A 61 3.90 -2.82 -9.89
CA GLN A 61 3.07 -1.69 -10.32
C GLN A 61 2.56 -1.96 -11.73
N GLU A 62 1.28 -1.75 -11.96
CA GLU A 62 0.70 -1.87 -13.30
C GLU A 62 0.68 -0.49 -13.94
N VAL A 63 1.53 -0.30 -14.96
CA VAL A 63 1.69 0.97 -15.65
C VAL A 63 1.50 0.74 -17.15
N ASN A 64 0.51 1.41 -17.74
CA ASN A 64 0.21 1.29 -19.19
C ASN A 64 0.02 -0.17 -19.63
N GLY A 65 -0.63 -0.98 -18.79
CA GLY A 65 -0.89 -2.39 -19.08
C GLY A 65 0.29 -3.33 -18.84
N GLU A 66 1.42 -2.81 -18.37
CA GLU A 66 2.60 -3.60 -18.03
C GLU A 66 2.77 -3.68 -16.52
N ILE A 67 3.25 -4.83 -16.04
CA ILE A 67 3.56 -5.04 -14.64
C ILE A 67 5.06 -4.85 -14.45
N LEU A 68 5.42 -3.85 -13.65
CA LEU A 68 6.82 -3.48 -13.38
C LEU A 68 7.17 -3.86 -11.95
N PRO A 69 8.14 -4.77 -11.75
CA PRO A 69 8.56 -5.14 -10.39
C PRO A 69 9.59 -4.15 -9.84
N VAL A 70 9.49 -3.88 -8.55
CA VAL A 70 10.46 -3.08 -7.80
C VAL A 70 10.79 -3.84 -6.53
N THR A 71 12.04 -4.20 -6.34
CA THR A 71 12.49 -4.93 -5.14
C THR A 71 13.10 -3.96 -4.14
N LEU A 72 12.61 -3.99 -2.91
CA LEU A 72 13.09 -3.17 -1.81
C LEU A 72 13.71 -4.05 -0.74
N THR A 73 14.86 -3.61 -0.23
CA THR A 73 15.45 -4.16 1.00
C THR A 73 15.38 -3.08 2.09
N ALA A 74 15.81 -3.41 3.31
CA ALA A 74 15.72 -2.49 4.45
C ALA A 74 16.37 -1.14 4.14
N GLY A 75 15.59 -0.08 4.33
CA GLY A 75 16.00 1.29 4.04
C GLY A 75 15.60 1.81 2.67
N ASP A 76 15.11 0.94 1.77
CA ASP A 76 14.62 1.35 0.46
C ASP A 76 13.16 1.78 0.53
N ALA A 77 12.78 2.69 -0.37
CA ALA A 77 11.43 3.17 -0.47
C ALA A 77 11.01 3.31 -1.94
N VAL A 78 9.70 3.23 -2.16
CA VAL A 78 9.09 3.45 -3.47
C VAL A 78 7.80 4.24 -3.31
N VAL A 79 7.43 4.97 -4.34
CA VAL A 79 6.14 5.66 -4.41
C VAL A 79 5.25 4.91 -5.39
N ASN A 80 4.05 4.55 -4.93
CA ASN A 80 2.97 4.09 -5.79
C ASN A 80 2.18 5.34 -6.21
N PRO A 81 2.22 5.74 -7.49
CA PRO A 81 1.50 6.94 -7.92
C PRO A 81 -0.01 6.81 -7.76
N PRO A 82 -0.74 7.95 -7.69
CA PRO A 82 -2.20 7.91 -7.64
C PRO A 82 -2.77 7.15 -8.85
N GLY A 83 -3.77 6.31 -8.60
CA GLY A 83 -4.45 5.56 -9.64
C GLY A 83 -3.70 4.36 -10.19
N VAL A 84 -2.51 4.07 -9.70
CA VAL A 84 -1.70 2.94 -10.16
C VAL A 84 -1.98 1.72 -9.29
N TRP A 85 -2.42 0.63 -9.92
CA TRP A 85 -2.62 -0.64 -9.23
C TRP A 85 -1.27 -1.22 -8.82
N HIS A 86 -1.19 -1.71 -7.58
CA HIS A 86 0.01 -2.32 -7.05
C HIS A 86 -0.32 -3.52 -6.16
N THR A 87 0.63 -4.42 -6.04
CA THR A 87 0.58 -5.56 -5.14
C THR A 87 2.00 -5.89 -4.69
N ALA A 88 2.14 -6.82 -3.78
CA ALA A 88 3.44 -7.15 -3.20
C ALA A 88 3.64 -8.65 -3.04
N ASP A 89 4.88 -9.07 -3.21
CA ASP A 89 5.33 -10.43 -2.95
C ASP A 89 6.40 -10.41 -1.86
N ALA A 90 6.37 -11.44 -1.02
CA ALA A 90 7.39 -11.71 -0.02
C ALA A 90 7.66 -13.20 0.03
N THR A 91 8.92 -13.58 0.19
CA THR A 91 9.34 -14.99 0.33
C THR A 91 9.83 -15.33 1.73
N GLY A 92 9.77 -14.35 2.62
CA GLY A 92 10.14 -14.47 4.03
C GLY A 92 9.61 -13.27 4.78
N PRO A 93 9.90 -13.13 6.07
CA PRO A 93 9.36 -12.02 6.86
C PRO A 93 9.79 -10.66 6.32
N VAL A 94 8.82 -9.77 6.17
CA VAL A 94 9.02 -8.39 5.73
C VAL A 94 8.26 -7.49 6.68
N THR A 95 8.86 -6.36 7.03
CA THR A 95 8.14 -5.26 7.68
C THR A 95 8.29 -4.02 6.83
N ALA A 96 7.18 -3.35 6.57
CA ALA A 96 7.15 -2.15 5.76
C ALA A 96 6.22 -1.10 6.37
N LEU A 97 6.61 0.16 6.21
CA LEU A 97 5.84 1.34 6.59
C LEU A 97 5.13 1.86 5.33
N PHE A 98 3.84 2.14 5.47
CA PHE A 98 3.00 2.65 4.39
C PHE A 98 2.44 4.02 4.80
N ILE A 99 2.60 5.01 3.94
CA ILE A 99 1.97 6.32 4.10
C ILE A 99 1.06 6.52 2.91
N THR A 100 -0.25 6.45 3.15
CA THR A 100 -1.25 6.25 2.11
C THR A 100 -2.33 7.33 2.17
N ALA A 101 -2.72 7.87 1.01
CA ALA A 101 -3.97 8.58 0.87
C ALA A 101 -5.08 7.54 0.69
N GLY A 102 -5.62 7.04 1.82
CA GLY A 102 -6.47 5.85 1.82
C GLY A 102 -7.92 6.06 1.40
N LEU A 103 -8.36 7.32 1.26
CA LEU A 103 -9.75 7.59 0.90
C LEU A 103 -10.03 7.09 -0.51
N GLY A 104 -11.10 6.29 -0.66
CA GLY A 104 -11.50 5.74 -1.95
C GLY A 104 -10.63 4.59 -2.46
N THR A 105 -9.79 3.99 -1.62
CA THR A 105 -8.97 2.84 -2.01
C THR A 105 -9.82 1.75 -2.65
N GLU A 106 -9.34 1.24 -3.78
CA GLU A 106 -9.98 0.13 -4.49
C GLU A 106 -9.11 -1.11 -4.39
N VAL A 107 -9.75 -2.28 -4.40
CA VAL A 107 -9.11 -3.58 -4.26
C VAL A 107 -9.63 -4.50 -5.35
N ARG A 108 -8.75 -5.29 -5.95
CA ARG A 108 -9.15 -6.35 -6.88
C ARG A 108 -8.36 -7.62 -6.60
N PRO A 109 -8.90 -8.81 -6.90
CA PRO A 109 -8.17 -10.08 -6.71
C PRO A 109 -6.94 -10.19 -7.60
N ARG A 110 -5.96 -10.91 -7.11
CA ARG A 110 -4.78 -11.30 -7.90
C ARG A 110 -5.04 -12.50 -8.74
#